data_85d5ecb0aba565594f8cb465c95f3875
#
_entry.id   85d5ecb0aba565594f8cb465c95f3875
#
_cell.length_a   1.000
_cell.length_b   1.000
_cell.length_c   1.000
_cell.angle_alpha   90.00
_cell.angle_beta   90.00
_cell.angle_gamma   90.00
#
_symmetry.space_group_name_H-M   'P 1'
#
loop_
_entity.id
_entity.type
_entity.pdbx_description
1 polymer ?
#
loop_
_entity_poly.entity_id
_entity_poly.type
_entity_poly.pdbx_seq_one_letter_code
_entity_poly.pdbx_strand_id
1 'polypeptide(L)'
;MASQINHVAIMSESFAMVAQFYQAVFGFQPPPKQTNFGAITVGDGYTGVNINPRRPGRPARLDHFGIQVDDVDAVLDTFKSKYPAVHVLKRPANRPFAGLTTHDPDGNIFDLSQIRMENRSEIYKATEKAGGWSQDRVITHFGVRTLNPEKMAEFYVDALGLSLGNRAEGDPNYYVTDGRMTLTLMQWDIMDYDGFGIVGAGPNHIGIKVENLEAFKAHVEDIAGKNPWLAPKEISMGPEGAKSREMFAASLPYAQHQMADNNCVLLAIHE
;
A
#
# COMPACT_ATOMS: atom_id res chain seq x y z
N MET A 1 -15.68 11.05 -11.76
CA MET A 1 -14.76 9.93 -12.10
C MET A 1 -14.77 8.99 -10.91
N ALA A 2 -15.01 7.71 -11.12
CA ALA A 2 -14.89 6.72 -10.06
C ALA A 2 -13.48 6.12 -10.08
N SER A 3 -12.83 6.08 -8.93
CA SER A 3 -11.47 5.55 -8.79
C SER A 3 -11.40 4.54 -7.67
N GLN A 4 -10.47 3.61 -7.76
CA GLN A 4 -10.22 2.58 -6.75
C GLN A 4 -8.71 2.46 -6.53
N ILE A 5 -8.29 2.47 -5.28
CA ILE A 5 -6.91 2.11 -4.90
C ILE A 5 -6.88 0.58 -4.83
N ASN A 6 -6.40 -0.05 -5.89
CA ASN A 6 -6.62 -1.48 -6.13
C ASN A 6 -5.49 -2.39 -5.68
N HIS A 7 -4.29 -1.87 -5.47
CA HIS A 7 -3.18 -2.67 -4.95
C HIS A 7 -2.09 -1.82 -4.29
N VAL A 8 -1.30 -2.51 -3.48
CA VAL A 8 -0.01 -2.07 -2.97
C VAL A 8 1.06 -3.07 -3.42
N ALA A 9 2.28 -2.62 -3.63
CA ALA A 9 3.35 -3.47 -4.16
C ALA A 9 4.54 -3.53 -3.22
N ILE A 10 5.06 -4.74 -3.02
CA ILE A 10 6.22 -5.03 -2.19
C ILE A 10 7.30 -5.67 -3.07
N MET A 11 8.55 -5.26 -2.88
CA MET A 11 9.73 -5.93 -3.43
C MET A 11 10.37 -6.79 -2.36
N SER A 12 10.62 -8.07 -2.65
CA SER A 12 11.20 -9.01 -1.70
C SER A 12 12.12 -10.05 -2.37
N GLU A 13 13.18 -10.43 -1.68
CA GLU A 13 13.97 -11.61 -2.05
C GLU A 13 13.22 -12.90 -1.77
N SER A 14 12.43 -12.91 -0.70
CA SER A 14 11.66 -14.05 -0.23
C SER A 14 10.16 -13.88 -0.51
N PHE A 15 9.82 -13.40 -1.72
CA PHE A 15 8.45 -13.01 -2.08
C PHE A 15 7.39 -14.09 -1.80
N ALA A 16 7.71 -15.37 -1.95
CA ALA A 16 6.80 -16.46 -1.62
C ALA A 16 6.52 -16.57 -0.12
N MET A 17 7.54 -16.34 0.72
CA MET A 17 7.38 -16.33 2.18
C MET A 17 6.60 -15.11 2.65
N VAL A 18 6.79 -13.96 2.01
CA VAL A 18 5.98 -12.77 2.28
C VAL A 18 4.52 -13.00 1.94
N ALA A 19 4.23 -13.64 0.81
CA ALA A 19 2.86 -14.01 0.46
C ALA A 19 2.24 -14.96 1.49
N GLN A 20 3.00 -15.95 1.96
CA GLN A 20 2.54 -16.86 3.01
C GLN A 20 2.30 -16.14 4.34
N PHE A 21 3.12 -15.14 4.68
CA PHE A 21 2.89 -14.30 5.85
C PHE A 21 1.53 -13.60 5.78
N TYR A 22 1.24 -12.89 4.69
CA TYR A 22 -0.04 -12.19 4.54
C TYR A 22 -1.24 -13.15 4.52
N GLN A 23 -1.08 -14.33 3.95
CA GLN A 23 -2.13 -15.36 3.99
C GLN A 23 -2.35 -15.90 5.41
N ALA A 24 -1.28 -16.26 6.12
CA ALA A 24 -1.38 -16.85 7.45
C ALA A 24 -1.83 -15.84 8.51
N VAL A 25 -1.24 -14.63 8.50
CA VAL A 25 -1.47 -13.61 9.53
C VAL A 25 -2.79 -12.87 9.31
N PHE A 26 -3.13 -12.53 8.06
CA PHE A 26 -4.31 -11.72 7.76
C PHE A 26 -5.43 -12.48 7.04
N GLY A 27 -5.19 -13.73 6.64
CA GLY A 27 -6.19 -14.51 5.90
C GLY A 27 -6.36 -14.05 4.44
N PHE A 28 -5.44 -13.24 3.91
CA PHE A 28 -5.53 -12.74 2.54
C PHE A 28 -5.48 -13.89 1.53
N GLN A 29 -6.34 -13.85 0.54
CA GLN A 29 -6.48 -14.92 -0.42
C GLN A 29 -5.73 -14.63 -1.72
N PRO A 30 -5.10 -15.65 -2.34
CA PRO A 30 -4.60 -15.51 -3.69
C PRO A 30 -5.77 -15.45 -4.68
N PRO A 31 -5.62 -14.75 -5.80
CA PRO A 31 -6.61 -14.78 -6.86
C PRO A 31 -6.72 -16.19 -7.48
N PRO A 32 -7.89 -16.55 -8.05
CA PRO A 32 -8.12 -17.88 -8.62
C PRO A 32 -7.16 -18.26 -9.75
N LYS A 33 -6.62 -17.28 -10.45
CA LYS A 33 -5.57 -17.47 -11.45
C LYS A 33 -4.44 -16.49 -11.20
N GLN A 34 -3.31 -17.00 -10.80
CA GLN A 34 -2.09 -16.21 -10.75
C GLN A 34 -1.48 -16.16 -12.16
N THR A 35 -1.32 -14.96 -12.71
CA THR A 35 -0.55 -14.77 -13.92
C THR A 35 0.91 -14.59 -13.55
N ASN A 36 1.69 -15.62 -13.84
CA ASN A 36 3.06 -15.75 -13.36
C ASN A 36 4.07 -14.92 -14.15
N PHE A 37 4.21 -13.66 -13.81
CA PHE A 37 5.43 -12.91 -14.14
C PHE A 37 6.43 -12.91 -12.99
N GLY A 38 6.39 -13.94 -12.13
CA GLY A 38 7.22 -14.07 -10.95
C GLY A 38 6.70 -13.34 -9.72
N ALA A 39 5.66 -12.53 -9.82
CA ALA A 39 5.00 -11.91 -8.67
C ALA A 39 3.92 -12.84 -8.09
N ILE A 40 3.70 -12.74 -6.79
CA ILE A 40 2.57 -13.38 -6.11
C ILE A 40 1.67 -12.28 -5.58
N THR A 41 0.38 -12.39 -5.85
CA THR A 41 -0.62 -11.47 -5.31
C THR A 41 -1.48 -12.19 -4.30
N VAL A 42 -1.73 -11.55 -3.18
CA VAL A 42 -2.72 -11.92 -2.19
C VAL A 42 -3.51 -10.67 -1.84
N GLY A 43 -4.70 -10.79 -1.28
CA GLY A 43 -5.46 -9.61 -0.92
C GLY A 43 -6.70 -9.92 -0.09
N ASP A 44 -7.34 -8.85 0.34
CA ASP A 44 -8.60 -8.87 1.07
C ASP A 44 -9.82 -8.81 0.16
N GLY A 45 -9.59 -8.69 -1.15
CA GLY A 45 -10.49 -8.66 -2.25
C GLY A 45 -11.02 -7.36 -2.74
N TYR A 46 -10.66 -6.37 -2.07
CA TYR A 46 -10.75 -5.03 -2.58
C TYR A 46 -9.37 -4.52 -3.01
N THR A 47 -8.41 -4.68 -2.13
CA THR A 47 -7.02 -4.26 -2.34
C THR A 47 -6.09 -5.48 -2.35
N GLY A 48 -5.22 -5.53 -3.34
CA GLY A 48 -4.20 -6.56 -3.44
C GLY A 48 -2.86 -6.14 -2.89
N VAL A 49 -2.15 -7.10 -2.32
CA VAL A 49 -0.72 -7.00 -2.03
C VAL A 49 0.03 -7.73 -3.13
N ASN A 50 0.65 -6.98 -4.03
CA ASN A 50 1.42 -7.52 -5.15
C ASN A 50 2.89 -7.66 -4.75
N ILE A 51 3.32 -8.88 -4.44
CA ILE A 51 4.65 -9.16 -3.93
C ILE A 51 5.54 -9.59 -5.08
N ASN A 52 6.48 -8.74 -5.42
CA ASN A 52 7.38 -8.90 -6.56
C ASN A 52 8.74 -9.44 -6.12
N PRO A 53 9.37 -10.33 -6.92
CA PRO A 53 10.74 -10.71 -6.68
C PRO A 53 11.66 -9.48 -6.82
N ARG A 54 12.51 -9.29 -5.83
CA ARG A 54 13.54 -8.25 -5.87
C ARG A 54 14.46 -8.50 -7.05
N ARG A 55 14.84 -7.44 -7.71
CA ARG A 55 15.82 -7.46 -8.80
C ARG A 55 17.14 -6.82 -8.35
N PRO A 56 18.27 -7.19 -8.95
CA PRO A 56 19.53 -6.51 -8.71
C PRO A 56 19.41 -4.99 -8.82
N GLY A 57 20.01 -4.27 -7.88
CA GLY A 57 19.93 -2.81 -7.81
C GLY A 57 18.64 -2.22 -7.22
N ARG A 58 17.69 -3.07 -6.81
CA ARG A 58 16.46 -2.63 -6.14
C ARG A 58 16.46 -3.06 -4.67
N PRO A 59 16.11 -2.18 -3.73
CA PRO A 59 15.94 -2.57 -2.33
C PRO A 59 14.71 -3.46 -2.14
N ALA A 60 14.76 -4.31 -1.11
CA ALA A 60 13.55 -4.95 -0.59
C ALA A 60 12.78 -3.90 0.23
N ARG A 61 11.53 -3.61 -0.15
CA ARG A 61 10.72 -2.57 0.50
C ARG A 61 9.29 -2.54 -0.03
N LEU A 62 8.47 -1.75 0.61
CA LEU A 62 7.24 -1.23 0.02
C LEU A 62 7.61 -0.33 -1.16
N ASP A 63 7.01 -0.53 -2.35
CA ASP A 63 7.51 0.05 -3.60
C ASP A 63 6.55 1.08 -4.21
N HIS A 64 5.31 0.70 -4.43
CA HIS A 64 4.31 1.56 -5.06
C HIS A 64 2.89 1.09 -4.72
N PHE A 65 1.92 1.85 -5.17
CA PHE A 65 0.50 1.49 -5.12
C PHE A 65 -0.10 1.60 -6.52
N GLY A 66 -1.36 1.23 -6.67
CA GLY A 66 -2.05 1.34 -7.94
C GLY A 66 -3.43 1.93 -7.80
N ILE A 67 -3.81 2.72 -8.80
CA ILE A 67 -5.13 3.32 -8.92
C ILE A 67 -5.77 2.87 -10.22
N GLN A 68 -7.00 2.42 -10.09
CA GLN A 68 -7.88 2.12 -11.20
C GLN A 68 -8.88 3.25 -11.37
N VAL A 69 -9.08 3.69 -12.58
CA VAL A 69 -10.03 4.74 -12.93
C VAL A 69 -11.06 4.21 -13.95
N ASP A 70 -12.17 4.88 -14.09
CA ASP A 70 -13.19 4.57 -15.09
C ASP A 70 -12.85 5.13 -16.49
N ASP A 71 -12.04 6.20 -16.56
CA ASP A 71 -11.61 6.84 -17.80
C ASP A 71 -10.14 7.29 -17.73
N VAL A 72 -9.25 6.47 -18.29
CA VAL A 72 -7.81 6.76 -18.29
C VAL A 72 -7.44 7.90 -19.22
N ASP A 73 -8.18 8.08 -20.33
CA ASP A 73 -7.86 9.15 -21.28
C ASP A 73 -8.16 10.52 -20.67
N ALA A 74 -9.26 10.66 -19.91
CA ALA A 74 -9.55 11.87 -19.16
C ALA A 74 -8.48 12.20 -18.12
N VAL A 75 -7.91 11.19 -17.45
CA VAL A 75 -6.78 11.36 -16.52
C VAL A 75 -5.55 11.86 -17.27
N LEU A 76 -5.21 11.24 -18.40
CA LEU A 76 -4.04 11.65 -19.22
C LEU A 76 -4.17 13.06 -19.77
N ASP A 77 -5.36 13.48 -20.17
CA ASP A 77 -5.63 14.85 -20.60
C ASP A 77 -5.50 15.84 -19.43
N THR A 78 -5.92 15.46 -18.24
CA THR A 78 -5.70 16.27 -17.02
C THR A 78 -4.21 16.41 -16.71
N PHE A 79 -3.44 15.30 -16.77
CA PHE A 79 -1.99 15.36 -16.57
C PHE A 79 -1.34 16.32 -17.58
N LYS A 80 -1.66 16.14 -18.86
CA LYS A 80 -1.11 16.97 -19.94
C LYS A 80 -1.43 18.45 -19.78
N SER A 81 -2.63 18.79 -19.33
CA SER A 81 -3.08 20.19 -19.24
C SER A 81 -2.68 20.88 -17.95
N LYS A 82 -2.75 20.18 -16.80
CA LYS A 82 -2.53 20.77 -15.47
C LYS A 82 -1.23 20.34 -14.81
N TYR A 83 -0.73 19.14 -15.12
CA TYR A 83 0.44 18.55 -14.50
C TYR A 83 1.49 18.09 -15.51
N PRO A 84 2.00 18.99 -16.37
CA PRO A 84 2.86 18.62 -17.52
C PRO A 84 4.20 17.99 -17.11
N ALA A 85 4.61 18.09 -15.85
CA ALA A 85 5.80 17.43 -15.31
C ALA A 85 5.54 15.96 -14.90
N VAL A 86 4.28 15.51 -14.88
CA VAL A 86 3.92 14.13 -14.60
C VAL A 86 4.08 13.29 -15.86
N HIS A 87 5.00 12.34 -15.82
CA HIS A 87 5.30 11.49 -16.96
C HIS A 87 4.58 10.15 -16.85
N VAL A 88 4.21 9.60 -17.99
CA VAL A 88 3.47 8.34 -18.08
C VAL A 88 4.23 7.36 -18.95
N LEU A 89 4.43 6.17 -18.41
CA LEU A 89 5.06 5.04 -19.10
C LEU A 89 4.00 3.98 -19.41
N LYS A 90 3.83 3.68 -20.69
CA LYS A 90 2.99 2.54 -21.11
C LYS A 90 3.70 1.22 -20.77
N ARG A 91 3.01 0.37 -20.04
CA ARG A 91 3.52 -0.95 -19.67
C ARG A 91 3.25 -1.97 -20.78
N PRO A 92 4.05 -3.04 -20.88
CA PRO A 92 3.70 -4.16 -21.74
C PRO A 92 2.33 -4.73 -21.40
N ALA A 93 1.56 -5.13 -22.43
CA ALA A 93 0.19 -5.62 -22.29
C ALA A 93 0.01 -6.88 -21.42
N ASN A 94 1.10 -7.53 -21.07
CA ASN A 94 1.09 -8.74 -20.25
C ASN A 94 1.26 -8.48 -18.73
N ARG A 95 1.17 -7.23 -18.28
CA ARG A 95 1.27 -6.90 -16.85
C ARG A 95 -0.11 -6.93 -16.18
N PRO A 96 -0.24 -7.59 -15.01
CA PRO A 96 -1.57 -7.87 -14.45
C PRO A 96 -2.31 -6.66 -13.88
N PHE A 97 -1.63 -5.62 -13.41
CA PHE A 97 -2.27 -4.50 -12.72
C PHE A 97 -2.12 -3.16 -13.40
N ALA A 98 -1.20 -3.05 -14.35
CA ALA A 98 -0.80 -1.77 -14.85
C ALA A 98 -0.84 -1.74 -16.36
N GLY A 99 -1.79 -1.01 -16.91
CA GLY A 99 -1.69 -0.52 -18.29
C GLY A 99 -0.62 0.54 -18.40
N LEU A 100 -0.53 1.38 -17.40
CA LEU A 100 0.39 2.52 -17.30
C LEU A 100 1.08 2.53 -15.94
N THR A 101 2.27 3.11 -15.89
CA THR A 101 2.93 3.52 -14.64
C THR A 101 3.24 5.01 -14.73
N THR A 102 3.02 5.73 -13.67
CA THR A 102 3.20 7.16 -13.58
C THR A 102 3.72 7.55 -12.20
N HIS A 103 3.77 8.83 -11.91
CA HIS A 103 4.16 9.36 -10.61
C HIS A 103 3.31 10.59 -10.25
N ASP A 104 3.21 10.89 -8.98
CA ASP A 104 2.66 12.16 -8.53
C ASP A 104 3.70 13.29 -8.69
N PRO A 105 3.33 14.56 -8.47
CA PRO A 105 4.27 15.68 -8.59
C PRO A 105 5.51 15.59 -7.70
N ASP A 106 5.45 14.86 -6.57
CA ASP A 106 6.58 14.63 -5.68
C ASP A 106 7.43 13.40 -6.07
N GLY A 107 7.03 12.68 -7.13
CA GLY A 107 7.77 11.53 -7.65
C GLY A 107 7.39 10.18 -7.03
N ASN A 108 6.31 10.09 -6.26
CA ASN A 108 5.82 8.80 -5.79
C ASN A 108 5.21 8.01 -6.95
N ILE A 109 5.74 6.83 -7.20
CA ILE A 109 5.33 5.99 -8.31
C ILE A 109 4.01 5.30 -7.99
N PHE A 110 3.10 5.30 -8.95
CA PHE A 110 1.90 4.49 -8.90
C PHE A 110 1.54 3.91 -10.27
N ASP A 111 0.86 2.79 -10.25
CA ASP A 111 0.32 2.16 -11.44
C ASP A 111 -1.09 2.70 -11.72
N LEU A 112 -1.37 2.96 -12.99
CA LEU A 112 -2.66 3.45 -13.46
C LEU A 112 -3.29 2.44 -14.41
N SER A 113 -4.55 2.11 -14.15
CA SER A 113 -5.32 1.17 -14.97
C SER A 113 -6.77 1.63 -15.12
N GLN A 114 -7.45 1.03 -16.08
CA GLN A 114 -8.87 1.25 -16.32
C GLN A 114 -9.61 -0.08 -16.24
N ILE A 115 -10.85 -0.05 -15.79
CA ILE A 115 -11.78 -1.18 -15.92
C ILE A 115 -11.82 -1.59 -17.39
N ARG A 116 -11.64 -2.90 -17.66
CA ARG A 116 -11.59 -3.48 -19.01
C ARG A 116 -10.34 -3.16 -19.84
N MET A 117 -9.28 -2.62 -19.26
CA MET A 117 -7.98 -2.65 -19.93
C MET A 117 -7.57 -4.10 -20.20
N GLU A 118 -7.04 -4.34 -21.41
CA GLU A 118 -6.76 -5.68 -21.94
C GLU A 118 -5.82 -6.51 -21.03
N ASN A 119 -4.86 -5.83 -20.41
CA ASN A 119 -3.88 -6.46 -19.52
C ASN A 119 -4.29 -6.41 -18.04
N ARG A 120 -5.46 -5.89 -17.75
CA ARG A 120 -5.97 -5.83 -16.40
C ARG A 120 -6.49 -7.19 -16.03
N SER A 121 -5.82 -7.80 -15.08
CA SER A 121 -6.12 -9.17 -14.74
C SER A 121 -7.56 -9.32 -14.23
N GLU A 122 -8.16 -10.37 -14.69
CA GLU A 122 -9.36 -10.95 -14.08
C GLU A 122 -9.09 -11.46 -12.65
N ILE A 123 -7.88 -11.22 -12.15
CA ILE A 123 -7.38 -11.66 -10.84
C ILE A 123 -8.35 -11.26 -9.74
N TYR A 124 -8.87 -10.02 -9.79
CA TYR A 124 -9.82 -9.53 -8.79
C TYR A 124 -11.30 -9.69 -9.20
N LYS A 125 -11.62 -9.86 -10.48
CA LYS A 125 -13.01 -10.07 -10.90
C LYS A 125 -13.63 -11.35 -10.33
N ALA A 126 -12.86 -12.36 -10.09
CA ALA A 126 -13.36 -13.61 -9.53
C ALA A 126 -13.66 -13.47 -8.04
N THR A 127 -12.95 -12.59 -7.37
CA THR A 127 -13.16 -12.30 -5.96
C THR A 127 -14.31 -11.30 -5.76
N GLU A 128 -14.50 -10.33 -6.62
CA GLU A 128 -15.69 -9.46 -6.65
C GLU A 128 -16.99 -10.26 -6.84
N LYS A 129 -16.93 -11.37 -7.60
CA LYS A 129 -18.08 -12.24 -7.85
C LYS A 129 -18.37 -13.24 -6.73
N ALA A 130 -17.46 -13.51 -5.86
CA ALA A 130 -17.62 -14.47 -4.76
C ALA A 130 -18.47 -13.95 -3.58
N GLY A 131 -19.28 -12.92 -3.80
CA GLY A 131 -20.33 -12.54 -2.85
C GLY A 131 -19.91 -11.55 -1.79
N GLY A 132 -18.96 -10.72 -2.11
CA GLY A 132 -18.56 -9.65 -1.19
C GLY A 132 -17.71 -10.20 -0.04
N TRP A 133 -16.82 -9.44 0.31
CA TRP A 133 -15.83 -9.71 1.30
C TRP A 133 -16.43 -9.59 2.68
N SER A 134 -16.68 -10.67 3.31
CA SER A 134 -16.90 -10.80 4.75
C SER A 134 -15.60 -11.15 5.47
N GLN A 135 -14.50 -10.55 5.06
CA GLN A 135 -13.22 -10.76 5.70
C GLN A 135 -13.04 -9.76 6.84
N ASP A 136 -12.73 -10.26 8.04
CA ASP A 136 -12.58 -9.43 9.25
C ASP A 136 -11.31 -8.57 9.24
N ARG A 137 -10.30 -8.96 8.46
CA ARG A 137 -9.00 -8.26 8.33
C ARG A 137 -8.86 -7.70 6.94
N VAL A 138 -8.81 -6.38 6.85
CA VAL A 138 -8.83 -5.67 5.57
C VAL A 138 -7.78 -4.58 5.51
N ILE A 139 -7.25 -4.33 4.31
CA ILE A 139 -6.35 -3.21 4.06
C ILE A 139 -7.18 -1.93 4.03
N THR A 140 -6.81 -0.94 4.82
CA THR A 140 -7.56 0.31 4.97
C THR A 140 -6.81 1.51 4.43
N HIS A 141 -5.49 1.50 4.51
CA HIS A 141 -4.72 2.63 4.01
C HIS A 141 -3.28 2.26 3.58
N PHE A 142 -2.70 3.16 2.80
CA PHE A 142 -1.33 3.13 2.36
C PHE A 142 -0.69 4.48 2.68
N GLY A 143 0.35 4.46 3.51
CA GLY A 143 1.07 5.66 3.92
C GLY A 143 2.17 6.04 2.94
N VAL A 144 2.21 7.30 2.57
CA VAL A 144 3.23 7.90 1.70
C VAL A 144 3.78 9.15 2.36
N ARG A 145 5.09 9.23 2.52
CA ARG A 145 5.78 10.46 2.91
C ARG A 145 6.04 11.33 1.69
N THR A 146 5.63 12.57 1.74
CA THR A 146 5.67 13.49 0.60
C THR A 146 6.09 14.90 1.05
N LEU A 147 6.68 15.67 0.15
CA LEU A 147 7.19 17.02 0.46
C LEU A 147 6.06 18.02 0.74
N ASN A 148 4.92 17.83 0.10
CA ASN A 148 3.77 18.70 0.27
C ASN A 148 2.46 17.89 0.26
N PRO A 149 2.02 17.39 1.42
CA PRO A 149 0.82 16.55 1.52
C PRO A 149 -0.45 17.23 0.97
N GLU A 150 -0.60 18.53 1.17
CA GLU A 150 -1.74 19.29 0.68
C GLU A 150 -1.83 19.30 -0.84
N LYS A 151 -0.74 19.66 -1.51
CA LYS A 151 -0.68 19.66 -2.98
C LYS A 151 -0.84 18.26 -3.58
N MET A 152 -0.34 17.24 -2.88
CA MET A 152 -0.54 15.87 -3.32
C MET A 152 -2.00 15.45 -3.17
N ALA A 153 -2.68 15.85 -2.09
CA ALA A 153 -4.11 15.62 -1.94
C ALA A 153 -4.91 16.31 -3.05
N GLU A 154 -4.60 17.56 -3.37
CA GLU A 154 -5.19 18.28 -4.50
C GLU A 154 -5.00 17.53 -5.82
N PHE A 155 -3.79 17.05 -6.09
CA PHE A 155 -3.48 16.27 -7.29
C PHE A 155 -4.34 15.00 -7.39
N TYR A 156 -4.42 14.20 -6.32
CA TYR A 156 -5.18 12.96 -6.33
C TYR A 156 -6.69 13.19 -6.47
N VAL A 157 -7.19 14.28 -5.92
CA VAL A 157 -8.61 14.67 -6.07
C VAL A 157 -8.89 15.17 -7.48
N ASP A 158 -8.10 16.12 -7.97
CA ASP A 158 -8.34 16.78 -9.25
C ASP A 158 -8.10 15.85 -10.46
N ALA A 159 -7.02 15.11 -10.43
CA ALA A 159 -6.62 14.29 -11.57
C ALA A 159 -7.18 12.88 -11.56
N LEU A 160 -7.37 12.29 -10.38
CA LEU A 160 -7.75 10.90 -10.23
C LEU A 160 -9.12 10.68 -9.61
N GLY A 161 -9.83 11.75 -9.22
CA GLY A 161 -11.19 11.69 -8.72
C GLY A 161 -11.33 10.99 -7.36
N LEU A 162 -10.25 10.93 -6.56
CA LEU A 162 -10.35 10.51 -5.17
C LEU A 162 -11.03 11.61 -4.34
N SER A 163 -11.57 11.24 -3.20
CA SER A 163 -12.23 12.18 -2.29
C SER A 163 -11.28 12.56 -1.14
N LEU A 164 -11.37 13.80 -0.66
CA LEU A 164 -10.69 14.18 0.59
C LEU A 164 -11.30 13.40 1.75
N GLY A 165 -10.45 12.79 2.56
CA GLY A 165 -10.82 12.17 3.82
C GLY A 165 -10.94 13.21 4.95
N ASN A 166 -11.56 12.80 6.04
CA ASN A 166 -11.66 13.64 7.24
C ASN A 166 -10.27 13.81 7.88
N ARG A 167 -10.01 15.02 8.37
CA ARG A 167 -8.77 15.40 9.04
C ARG A 167 -9.11 16.13 10.34
N ALA A 168 -8.47 15.72 11.43
CA ALA A 168 -8.60 16.44 12.68
C ALA A 168 -7.90 17.82 12.61
N GLU A 169 -8.34 18.77 13.43
CA GLU A 169 -7.65 20.05 13.56
C GLU A 169 -6.22 19.84 14.09
N GLY A 170 -5.25 20.42 13.41
CA GLY A 170 -3.82 20.28 13.75
C GLY A 170 -3.15 18.99 13.24
N ASP A 171 -3.87 18.08 12.58
CA ASP A 171 -3.26 16.92 11.95
C ASP A 171 -2.40 17.37 10.74
N PRO A 172 -1.09 17.07 10.71
CA PRO A 172 -0.22 17.45 9.60
C PRO A 172 -0.47 16.62 8.33
N ASN A 173 -1.15 15.48 8.46
CA ASN A 173 -1.38 14.57 7.36
C ASN A 173 -2.60 14.97 6.53
N TYR A 174 -2.60 14.58 5.27
CA TYR A 174 -3.75 14.66 4.38
C TYR A 174 -4.20 13.25 3.97
N TYR A 175 -5.46 13.11 3.69
CA TYR A 175 -6.08 11.82 3.39
C TYR A 175 -6.87 11.94 2.11
N VAL A 176 -6.65 11.02 1.17
CA VAL A 176 -7.49 10.90 -0.01
C VAL A 176 -7.97 9.45 -0.13
N THR A 177 -9.23 9.28 -0.45
CA THR A 177 -9.89 7.97 -0.38
C THR A 177 -10.78 7.70 -1.57
N ASP A 178 -10.92 6.42 -1.88
CA ASP A 178 -11.93 5.91 -2.81
C ASP A 178 -13.23 5.48 -2.10
N GLY A 179 -13.32 5.71 -0.78
CA GLY A 179 -14.44 5.32 0.08
C GLY A 179 -14.19 4.02 0.87
N ARG A 180 -13.16 3.25 0.56
CA ARG A 180 -12.75 2.03 1.28
C ARG A 180 -11.26 2.01 1.62
N MET A 181 -10.44 2.39 0.67
CA MET A 181 -8.99 2.49 0.82
C MET A 181 -8.58 3.96 0.87
N THR A 182 -7.60 4.28 1.67
CA THR A 182 -7.11 5.65 1.86
C THR A 182 -5.61 5.73 1.54
N LEU A 183 -5.19 6.75 0.81
CA LEU A 183 -3.80 7.20 0.81
C LEU A 183 -3.62 8.20 1.96
N THR A 184 -2.75 7.88 2.89
CA THR A 184 -2.32 8.77 3.96
C THR A 184 -1.07 9.49 3.49
N LEU A 185 -1.22 10.79 3.20
CA LEU A 185 -0.15 11.66 2.73
C LEU A 185 0.49 12.35 3.92
N MET A 186 1.67 11.89 4.29
CA MET A 186 2.39 12.31 5.48
C MET A 186 3.46 13.33 5.10
N GLN A 187 3.60 14.39 5.92
CA GLN A 187 4.69 15.34 5.71
C GLN A 187 6.04 14.63 5.87
N TRP A 188 6.87 14.72 4.85
CA TRP A 188 8.28 14.34 4.96
C TRP A 188 9.10 15.52 5.47
N ASP A 189 9.99 15.24 6.41
CA ASP A 189 10.98 16.20 6.91
C ASP A 189 12.35 15.52 6.98
N ILE A 190 13.42 16.29 6.76
CA ILE A 190 14.80 15.80 6.90
C ILE A 190 15.10 15.34 8.33
N MET A 191 14.29 15.77 9.29
CA MET A 191 14.38 15.37 10.69
C MET A 191 13.72 14.02 11.00
N ASP A 192 13.10 13.39 10.02
CA ASP A 192 12.53 12.03 10.11
C ASP A 192 13.64 10.97 10.25
N TYR A 193 14.33 11.03 11.37
CA TYR A 193 15.40 10.12 11.72
C TYR A 193 14.87 8.96 12.56
N ASP A 194 15.08 7.73 12.12
CA ASP A 194 14.56 6.52 12.74
C ASP A 194 15.55 5.78 13.67
N GLY A 195 16.67 6.40 13.99
CA GLY A 195 17.75 5.79 14.80
C GLY A 195 18.83 5.10 13.96
N PHE A 196 18.55 4.80 12.68
CA PHE A 196 19.49 4.18 11.74
C PHE A 196 19.81 5.10 10.55
N GLY A 197 18.97 6.07 10.28
CA GLY A 197 19.11 6.98 9.17
C GLY A 197 17.91 7.89 9.01
N ILE A 198 17.93 8.70 7.97
CA ILE A 198 16.80 9.56 7.61
C ILE A 198 15.85 8.72 6.75
N VAL A 199 14.61 8.64 7.17
CA VAL A 199 13.55 8.01 6.36
C VAL A 199 13.27 8.91 5.17
N GLY A 200 13.44 8.39 3.96
CA GLY A 200 13.20 9.12 2.73
C GLY A 200 11.72 9.37 2.44
N ALA A 201 11.44 10.34 1.55
CA ALA A 201 10.13 10.46 0.96
C ALA A 201 9.76 9.20 0.17
N GLY A 202 8.47 8.86 0.10
CA GLY A 202 7.96 7.70 -0.61
C GLY A 202 7.06 6.80 0.23
N PRO A 203 6.79 5.57 -0.24
CA PRO A 203 6.00 4.58 0.47
C PRO A 203 6.53 4.29 1.87
N ASN A 204 5.64 4.24 2.85
CA ASN A 204 6.02 4.10 4.26
C ASN A 204 5.41 2.85 4.93
N HIS A 205 4.10 2.67 4.87
CA HIS A 205 3.43 1.57 5.59
C HIS A 205 2.12 1.15 4.92
N ILE A 206 1.61 0.01 5.34
CA ILE A 206 0.28 -0.48 5.01
C ILE A 206 -0.56 -0.46 6.29
N GLY A 207 -1.75 0.12 6.22
CA GLY A 207 -2.73 0.08 7.31
C GLY A 207 -3.69 -1.09 7.15
N ILE A 208 -3.89 -1.83 8.23
CA ILE A 208 -4.75 -3.00 8.24
C ILE A 208 -5.69 -2.93 9.44
N LYS A 209 -6.97 -3.05 9.16
CA LYS A 209 -8.00 -3.22 10.18
C LYS A 209 -8.09 -4.69 10.57
N VAL A 210 -8.25 -4.94 11.87
CA VAL A 210 -8.47 -6.27 12.44
C VAL A 210 -9.72 -6.27 13.33
N GLU A 211 -10.26 -7.43 13.58
CA GLU A 211 -11.48 -7.64 14.35
C GLU A 211 -11.34 -7.32 15.84
N ASN A 212 -10.18 -7.63 16.38
CA ASN A 212 -9.82 -7.41 17.79
C ASN A 212 -8.31 -7.52 17.96
N LEU A 213 -7.68 -6.54 18.56
CA LEU A 213 -6.22 -6.48 18.69
C LEU A 213 -5.61 -7.58 19.54
N GLU A 214 -6.23 -7.95 20.66
CA GLU A 214 -5.69 -8.96 21.54
C GLU A 214 -5.79 -10.36 20.91
N ALA A 215 -6.92 -10.65 20.27
CA ALA A 215 -7.10 -11.90 19.51
C ALA A 215 -6.13 -11.95 18.31
N PHE A 216 -5.91 -10.83 17.64
CA PHE A 216 -4.95 -10.73 16.55
C PHE A 216 -3.51 -10.97 17.01
N LYS A 217 -3.07 -10.35 18.11
CA LYS A 217 -1.73 -10.56 18.67
C LYS A 217 -1.50 -12.02 19.05
N ALA A 218 -2.47 -12.64 19.73
CA ALA A 218 -2.40 -14.06 20.10
C ALA A 218 -2.31 -14.96 18.85
N HIS A 219 -3.04 -14.63 17.79
CA HIS A 219 -2.98 -15.34 16.51
C HIS A 219 -1.59 -15.21 15.85
N VAL A 220 -1.00 -14.01 15.86
CA VAL A 220 0.37 -13.77 15.32
C VAL A 220 1.41 -14.57 16.09
N GLU A 221 1.31 -14.60 17.42
CA GLU A 221 2.20 -15.39 18.29
C GLU A 221 2.08 -16.90 18.01
N ASP A 222 0.86 -17.41 17.85
CA ASP A 222 0.62 -18.81 17.51
C ASP A 222 1.24 -19.19 16.15
N ILE A 223 1.08 -18.34 15.14
CA ILE A 223 1.69 -18.54 13.81
C ILE A 223 3.22 -18.53 13.91
N ALA A 224 3.79 -17.54 14.60
CA ALA A 224 5.23 -17.41 14.78
C ALA A 224 5.83 -18.60 15.54
N GLY A 225 5.11 -19.11 16.55
CA GLY A 225 5.50 -20.30 17.29
C GLY A 225 5.49 -21.58 16.46
N LYS A 226 4.54 -21.72 15.55
CA LYS A 226 4.44 -22.87 14.62
C LYS A 226 5.40 -22.78 13.44
N ASN A 227 5.66 -21.58 12.96
CA ASN A 227 6.54 -21.33 11.83
C ASN A 227 7.32 -20.01 12.00
N PRO A 228 8.55 -20.07 12.54
CA PRO A 228 9.37 -18.86 12.76
C PRO A 228 9.68 -18.03 11.52
N TRP A 229 9.58 -18.61 10.32
CA TRP A 229 9.76 -17.86 9.06
C TRP A 229 8.60 -16.91 8.77
N LEU A 230 7.46 -17.12 9.40
CA LEU A 230 6.29 -16.26 9.33
C LEU A 230 6.19 -15.31 10.54
N ALA A 231 7.19 -15.26 11.39
CA ALA A 231 7.23 -14.30 12.49
C ALA A 231 7.39 -12.87 11.94
N PRO A 232 6.68 -11.90 12.51
CA PRO A 232 6.96 -10.48 12.27
C PRO A 232 8.42 -10.16 12.61
N LYS A 233 8.98 -9.18 11.89
CA LYS A 233 10.27 -8.60 12.28
C LYS A 233 10.07 -7.57 13.37
N GLU A 234 11.04 -7.46 14.25
CA GLU A 234 11.06 -6.37 15.21
C GLU A 234 11.21 -5.03 14.48
N ILE A 235 10.36 -4.06 14.81
CA ILE A 235 10.43 -2.71 14.22
C ILE A 235 11.77 -2.06 14.55
N SER A 236 12.37 -2.50 15.67
CA SER A 236 13.59 -1.86 16.14
C SER A 236 14.25 -2.64 17.25
N MET A 237 15.55 -2.65 17.22
CA MET A 237 16.37 -3.18 18.30
C MET A 237 16.88 -2.05 19.20
N GLY A 238 16.82 -2.27 20.53
CA GLY A 238 17.42 -1.39 21.54
C GLY A 238 16.68 -0.05 21.79
N PRO A 239 17.34 0.86 22.51
CA PRO A 239 16.72 2.13 22.94
C PRO A 239 16.32 3.07 21.79
N GLU A 240 17.09 3.07 20.71
CA GLU A 240 16.81 3.92 19.53
C GLU A 240 15.54 3.48 18.82
N GLY A 241 15.25 2.23 18.86
CA GLY A 241 14.05 1.74 18.30
C GLY A 241 12.78 2.03 19.09
N ALA A 242 12.86 2.24 20.39
CA ALA A 242 11.75 2.78 21.17
C ALA A 242 11.38 4.17 20.64
N LYS A 243 12.37 5.00 20.33
CA LYS A 243 12.19 6.33 19.73
C LYS A 243 11.54 6.25 18.34
N SER A 244 11.98 5.32 17.49
CA SER A 244 11.36 5.09 16.17
C SER A 244 9.89 4.70 16.31
N ARG A 245 9.53 3.85 17.27
CA ARG A 245 8.13 3.48 17.54
C ARG A 245 7.30 4.67 17.98
N GLU A 246 7.85 5.52 18.86
CA GLU A 246 7.18 6.75 19.32
C GLU A 246 6.94 7.72 18.16
N MET A 247 7.95 7.93 17.31
CA MET A 247 7.84 8.79 16.12
C MET A 247 6.81 8.23 15.13
N PHE A 248 6.82 6.92 14.90
CA PHE A 248 5.86 6.25 14.03
C PHE A 248 4.43 6.35 14.59
N ALA A 249 4.26 6.13 15.90
CA ALA A 249 2.98 6.29 16.56
C ALA A 249 2.47 7.73 16.52
N ALA A 250 3.35 8.71 16.69
CA ALA A 250 2.98 10.12 16.63
C ALA A 250 2.57 10.56 15.22
N SER A 251 3.17 9.97 14.17
CA SER A 251 2.83 10.28 12.78
C SER A 251 1.60 9.53 12.25
N LEU A 252 1.09 8.55 13.00
CA LEU A 252 0.00 7.66 12.57
C LEU A 252 -1.08 7.55 13.66
N PRO A 253 -1.97 8.53 13.76
CA PRO A 253 -2.99 8.57 14.81
C PRO A 253 -3.94 7.37 14.84
N TYR A 254 -4.00 6.56 13.79
CA TYR A 254 -4.84 5.37 13.74
C TYR A 254 -4.12 4.09 14.16
N ALA A 255 -2.80 4.06 14.20
CA ALA A 255 -2.06 2.86 14.56
C ALA A 255 -2.19 2.56 16.05
N GLN A 256 -3.08 1.66 16.40
CA GLN A 256 -3.22 1.15 17.77
C GLN A 256 -2.15 0.11 18.10
N HIS A 257 -1.64 -0.58 17.09
CA HIS A 257 -0.53 -1.51 17.18
C HIS A 257 0.35 -1.40 15.93
N GLN A 258 1.65 -1.48 16.13
CA GLN A 258 2.64 -1.42 15.07
C GLN A 258 3.39 -2.74 14.98
N MET A 259 3.59 -3.22 13.77
CA MET A 259 4.43 -4.39 13.51
C MET A 259 5.15 -4.22 12.16
N ALA A 260 6.12 -5.05 11.89
CA ALA A 260 6.66 -5.21 10.55
C ALA A 260 6.39 -6.62 10.05
N ASP A 261 6.12 -6.76 8.76
CA ASP A 261 6.00 -8.08 8.16
C ASP A 261 7.38 -8.80 8.15
N ASN A 262 7.42 -10.03 7.65
CA ASN A 262 8.67 -10.80 7.57
C ASN A 262 9.65 -10.28 6.49
N ASN A 263 9.32 -9.19 5.78
CA ASN A 263 10.17 -8.45 4.83
C ASN A 263 10.51 -7.03 5.32
N CYS A 264 10.25 -6.72 6.58
CA CYS A 264 10.45 -5.40 7.20
C CYS A 264 9.56 -4.27 6.63
N VAL A 265 8.42 -4.58 6.02
CA VAL A 265 7.42 -3.57 5.68
C VAL A 265 6.63 -3.21 6.94
N LEU A 266 6.55 -1.91 7.22
CA LEU A 266 5.80 -1.40 8.37
C LEU A 266 4.30 -1.61 8.16
N LEU A 267 3.62 -2.07 9.21
CA LEU A 267 2.19 -2.31 9.26
C LEU A 267 1.57 -1.52 10.41
N ALA A 268 0.56 -0.73 10.11
CA ALA A 268 -0.24 0.01 11.08
C ALA A 268 -1.55 -0.76 11.32
N ILE A 269 -1.68 -1.37 12.49
CA ILE A 269 -2.81 -2.22 12.83
C ILE A 269 -3.78 -1.45 13.71
N HIS A 270 -5.07 -1.55 13.41
CA HIS A 270 -6.16 -0.93 14.18
C HIS A 270 -7.44 -1.78 14.17
N GLU A 271 -8.35 -1.53 15.10
CA GLU A 271 -9.71 -2.10 15.15
C GLU A 271 -10.70 -1.30 14.31
#